data_329ba40abba4845bcb96962d4cbd2ee7
#
_entry.id   329ba40abba4845bcb96962d4cbd2ee7
#
_cell.length_a   1.000
_cell.length_b   1.000
_cell.length_c   1.000
_cell.angle_alpha   90.00
_cell.angle_beta   90.00
_cell.angle_gamma   90.00
#
_symmetry.space_group_name_H-M   'P 1'
#
loop_
_entity.id
_entity.type
_entity.pdbx_description
1 polymer ?
#
loop_
_entity_poly.entity_id
_entity_poly.type
_entity_poly.pdbx_seq_one_letter_code
_entity_poly.pdbx_strand_id
1 'polypeptide(L)'
;MPEDSLFPPPGATLDAMRALIDALPEPVILVARNGAVQAANQAAADLFGPHIQGARVRAYLRQPEVAAMLEGAFALIDDPSRPHAARMVITEPAAETTWQVTARALPPGAGFAGLVISLHDISHREAAEAQRRDFVANVSHELRSPLTVLTGFIETLQGAAARDEHARQEFLDIMAREAERMTGLVQDLLSLSRVEASERIRPRDPVAMDDVLRATIAALRPQIDGAGLALDLTLPDDLPSIPGDHDQLVQVFHNLLENAVKYGGAGGRIDISVRVLRACSGLEGPVLRVSVTDHGDGVDPIHIPRLTERFYRVDRARSRDQGGTGLGLAIVKHIVNRHRGRLVIRSNPETGSTFEVLLPCTAPAPPHDPGSATPPSR
;
A
#
# COMPACT_ATOMS: atom_id res chain seq x y z
N MET A 1 12.38 54.67 41.88
CA MET A 1 11.88 53.99 40.69
C MET A 1 12.15 52.51 40.86
N PRO A 2 11.16 51.61 41.09
CA PRO A 2 11.43 50.17 41.18
C PRO A 2 11.73 49.69 39.73
N GLU A 3 12.84 48.98 39.58
CA GLU A 3 13.18 48.22 38.39
C GLU A 3 12.08 47.18 38.17
N ASP A 4 11.24 47.35 37.19
CA ASP A 4 10.33 46.34 36.69
C ASP A 4 11.17 45.17 36.21
N SER A 5 11.11 44.07 36.95
CA SER A 5 11.78 42.81 36.58
C SER A 5 11.13 42.34 35.28
N LEU A 6 11.88 42.36 34.19
CA LEU A 6 11.50 41.97 32.85
C LEU A 6 11.14 40.44 32.74
N PHE A 7 11.19 39.73 33.86
CA PHE A 7 10.87 38.32 33.90
C PHE A 7 9.65 38.05 34.79
N PRO A 8 8.64 37.35 34.27
CA PRO A 8 7.48 36.96 35.07
C PRO A 8 7.92 36.01 36.22
N PRO A 9 7.15 35.98 37.34
CA PRO A 9 7.44 35.12 38.46
C PRO A 9 7.46 33.64 38.02
N PRO A 10 8.21 32.72 38.70
CA PRO A 10 8.42 31.33 38.23
C PRO A 10 7.15 30.55 37.95
N GLY A 11 6.03 30.83 38.60
CA GLY A 11 4.74 30.20 38.34
C GLY A 11 4.12 30.62 37.02
N ALA A 12 4.20 31.91 36.66
CA ALA A 12 3.67 32.43 35.40
C ALA A 12 4.40 31.85 34.16
N THR A 13 5.68 31.50 34.33
CA THR A 13 6.47 30.89 33.25
C THR A 13 6.04 29.43 32.96
N LEU A 14 5.74 28.65 33.99
CA LEU A 14 5.28 27.27 33.81
C LEU A 14 3.87 27.22 33.23
N ASP A 15 2.98 28.13 33.61
CA ASP A 15 1.63 28.23 33.05
C ASP A 15 1.67 28.67 31.58
N ALA A 16 2.56 29.60 31.22
CA ALA A 16 2.78 29.97 29.82
C ALA A 16 3.33 28.81 28.98
N MET A 17 4.28 28.02 29.54
CA MET A 17 4.78 26.81 28.88
C MET A 17 3.70 25.75 28.70
N ARG A 18 2.82 25.55 29.72
CA ARG A 18 1.67 24.65 29.60
C ARG A 18 0.75 25.08 28.44
N ALA A 19 0.36 26.34 28.41
CA ALA A 19 -0.48 26.85 27.32
C ALA A 19 0.18 26.66 25.96
N LEU A 20 1.50 26.80 25.85
CA LEU A 20 2.23 26.58 24.61
C LEU A 20 2.23 25.11 24.20
N ILE A 21 2.53 24.17 25.12
CA ILE A 21 2.54 22.74 24.75
C ILE A 21 1.15 22.19 24.51
N ASP A 22 0.10 22.73 25.13
CA ASP A 22 -1.30 22.36 24.89
C ASP A 22 -1.77 22.73 23.47
N ALA A 23 -1.13 23.71 22.85
CA ALA A 23 -1.41 24.08 21.46
C ALA A 23 -0.77 23.11 20.44
N LEU A 24 0.12 22.20 20.87
CA LEU A 24 0.79 21.25 20.01
C LEU A 24 -0.05 19.96 19.88
N PRO A 25 -0.24 19.46 18.63
CA PRO A 25 -1.01 18.23 18.41
C PRO A 25 -0.23 16.96 18.82
N GLU A 26 1.09 17.04 18.95
CA GLU A 26 1.95 15.93 19.32
C GLU A 26 2.04 15.78 20.85
N PRO A 27 2.23 14.57 21.39
CA PRO A 27 2.46 14.38 22.82
C PRO A 27 3.75 15.08 23.28
N VAL A 28 3.62 16.00 24.21
CA VAL A 28 4.75 16.75 24.80
C VAL A 28 4.67 16.72 26.33
N ILE A 29 5.83 16.45 26.96
CA ILE A 29 5.97 16.32 28.40
C ILE A 29 7.11 17.22 28.87
N LEU A 30 6.89 18.03 29.91
CA LEU A 30 7.91 18.78 30.63
C LEU A 30 8.34 18.00 31.87
N VAL A 31 9.63 17.72 31.98
CA VAL A 31 10.19 16.91 33.06
C VAL A 31 11.24 17.69 33.83
N ALA A 32 11.09 17.76 35.13
CA ALA A 32 12.07 18.42 36.01
C ALA A 32 13.37 17.58 36.14
N ARG A 33 14.45 18.22 36.64
CA ARG A 33 15.75 17.55 36.90
C ARG A 33 15.66 16.28 37.72
N ASN A 34 14.67 16.18 38.62
CA ASN A 34 14.44 14.98 39.45
C ASN A 34 13.65 13.87 38.75
N GLY A 35 13.31 14.06 37.45
CA GLY A 35 12.55 13.11 36.66
C GLY A 35 11.04 13.15 36.87
N ALA A 36 10.50 14.12 37.62
CA ALA A 36 9.07 14.29 37.81
C ALA A 36 8.45 15.06 36.63
N VAL A 37 7.32 14.59 36.13
CA VAL A 37 6.54 15.26 35.07
C VAL A 37 5.86 16.51 35.66
N GLN A 38 6.23 17.68 35.20
CA GLN A 38 5.69 18.95 35.66
C GLN A 38 4.46 19.38 34.87
N ALA A 39 4.47 19.09 33.58
CA ALA A 39 3.34 19.30 32.68
C ALA A 39 3.33 18.24 31.57
N ALA A 40 2.15 17.94 31.08
CA ALA A 40 1.91 17.12 29.90
C ALA A 40 0.73 17.74 29.18
N ASN A 41 0.81 17.83 27.85
CA ASN A 41 -0.32 18.30 27.06
C ASN A 41 -1.42 17.23 26.92
N GLN A 42 -2.56 17.60 26.35
CA GLN A 42 -3.70 16.69 26.18
C GLN A 42 -3.30 15.43 25.39
N ALA A 43 -2.53 15.56 24.30
CA ALA A 43 -2.08 14.44 23.51
C ALA A 43 -1.21 13.44 24.31
N ALA A 44 -0.36 13.92 25.21
CA ALA A 44 0.40 13.06 26.11
C ALA A 44 -0.49 12.40 27.17
N ALA A 45 -1.51 13.10 27.66
CA ALA A 45 -2.47 12.55 28.62
C ALA A 45 -3.36 11.47 27.96
N ASP A 46 -3.72 11.64 26.69
CA ASP A 46 -4.46 10.63 25.92
C ASP A 46 -3.63 9.37 25.69
N LEU A 47 -2.31 9.52 25.43
CA LEU A 47 -1.41 8.40 25.17
C LEU A 47 -1.02 7.63 26.45
N PHE A 48 -0.74 8.32 27.55
CA PHE A 48 -0.21 7.73 28.78
C PHE A 48 -1.20 7.67 29.95
N GLY A 49 -2.35 8.27 29.78
CA GLY A 49 -3.37 8.42 30.80
C GLY A 49 -3.29 9.74 31.57
N PRO A 50 -4.40 10.16 32.19
CA PRO A 50 -4.52 11.48 32.86
C PRO A 50 -3.63 11.65 34.09
N HIS A 51 -3.12 10.55 34.65
CA HIS A 51 -2.27 10.57 35.86
C HIS A 51 -0.77 10.72 35.59
N ILE A 52 -0.38 11.03 34.33
CA ILE A 52 1.03 11.24 33.98
C ILE A 52 1.66 12.42 34.72
N GLN A 53 0.88 13.48 34.97
CA GLN A 53 1.37 14.66 35.66
C GLN A 53 1.70 14.35 37.12
N GLY A 54 2.86 14.82 37.61
CA GLY A 54 3.40 14.55 38.95
C GLY A 54 4.09 13.20 39.10
N ALA A 55 3.89 12.28 38.13
CA ALA A 55 4.55 10.98 38.17
C ALA A 55 6.02 11.07 37.69
N ARG A 56 6.78 10.01 37.91
CA ARG A 56 8.12 9.91 37.33
C ARG A 56 8.05 9.46 35.86
N VAL A 57 8.71 10.18 34.95
CA VAL A 57 8.70 9.90 33.52
C VAL A 57 9.14 8.47 33.20
N ARG A 58 10.07 7.90 33.96
CA ARG A 58 10.52 6.51 33.82
C ARG A 58 9.43 5.46 34.13
N ALA A 59 8.33 5.86 34.77
CA ALA A 59 7.20 4.95 34.98
C ALA A 59 6.42 4.66 33.68
N TYR A 60 6.48 5.56 32.72
CA TYR A 60 5.80 5.47 31.43
C TYR A 60 6.76 5.10 30.30
N LEU A 61 7.95 5.70 30.26
CA LEU A 61 8.99 5.46 29.26
C LEU A 61 10.00 4.44 29.78
N ARG A 62 9.62 3.15 29.76
CA ARG A 62 10.38 2.05 30.39
C ARG A 62 11.29 1.28 29.45
N GLN A 63 11.14 1.44 28.14
CA GLN A 63 11.91 0.68 27.17
C GLN A 63 13.42 0.97 27.33
N PRO A 64 14.30 -0.04 27.24
CA PRO A 64 15.72 0.12 27.54
C PRO A 64 16.39 1.23 26.73
N GLU A 65 16.07 1.36 25.46
CA GLU A 65 16.62 2.40 24.57
C GLU A 65 16.20 3.80 25.01
N VAL A 66 14.91 3.97 25.37
CA VAL A 66 14.38 5.26 25.85
C VAL A 66 14.95 5.59 27.23
N ALA A 67 15.07 4.60 28.10
CA ALA A 67 15.66 4.78 29.43
C ALA A 67 17.12 5.24 29.34
N ALA A 68 17.93 4.60 28.48
CA ALA A 68 19.33 5.01 28.24
C ALA A 68 19.42 6.40 27.63
N MET A 69 18.53 6.74 26.68
CA MET A 69 18.44 8.06 26.09
C MET A 69 18.10 9.13 27.14
N LEU A 70 17.14 8.86 28.03
CA LEU A 70 16.78 9.77 29.11
C LEU A 70 17.94 9.97 30.09
N GLU A 71 18.70 8.92 30.45
CA GLU A 71 19.90 9.04 31.27
C GLU A 71 20.94 9.96 30.63
N GLY A 72 21.20 9.79 29.34
CA GLY A 72 22.07 10.69 28.59
C GLY A 72 21.58 12.13 28.57
N ALA A 73 20.26 12.33 28.38
CA ALA A 73 19.66 13.67 28.37
C ALA A 73 19.73 14.34 29.74
N PHE A 74 19.51 13.59 30.82
CA PHE A 74 19.68 14.13 32.20
C PHE A 74 21.13 14.43 32.56
N ALA A 75 22.08 13.63 32.09
CA ALA A 75 23.52 13.88 32.32
C ALA A 75 24.00 15.16 31.62
N LEU A 76 23.39 15.53 30.48
CA LEU A 76 23.72 16.71 29.69
C LEU A 76 22.65 17.81 29.78
N ILE A 77 21.91 17.88 30.88
CA ILE A 77 20.79 18.80 31.07
C ILE A 77 21.21 20.28 31.02
N ASP A 78 22.48 20.57 31.25
CA ASP A 78 23.05 21.92 31.16
C ASP A 78 23.55 22.28 29.76
N ASP A 79 23.52 21.34 28.79
CA ASP A 79 23.86 21.55 27.38
C ASP A 79 22.60 21.40 26.47
N PRO A 80 21.86 22.49 26.17
CA PRO A 80 20.64 22.44 25.36
C PRO A 80 20.93 22.21 23.86
N SER A 81 22.20 22.24 23.43
CA SER A 81 22.56 22.14 22.02
C SER A 81 22.37 20.73 21.45
N ARG A 82 22.34 19.71 22.29
CA ARG A 82 22.28 18.30 21.87
C ARG A 82 20.91 17.68 22.15
N PRO A 83 20.12 17.37 21.11
CA PRO A 83 18.93 16.55 21.27
C PRO A 83 19.31 15.09 21.48
N HIS A 84 18.59 14.40 22.33
CA HIS A 84 18.67 12.95 22.51
C HIS A 84 17.40 12.32 21.93
N ALA A 85 17.53 11.27 21.14
CA ALA A 85 16.39 10.59 20.53
C ALA A 85 16.52 9.07 20.68
N ALA A 86 15.39 8.41 20.89
CA ALA A 86 15.26 6.96 20.90
C ALA A 86 13.93 6.55 20.27
N ARG A 87 13.82 5.27 19.89
CA ARG A 87 12.57 4.69 19.43
C ARG A 87 11.82 4.05 20.59
N MET A 88 10.51 4.13 20.53
CA MET A 88 9.61 3.48 21.47
C MET A 88 8.49 2.80 20.68
N VAL A 89 8.22 1.54 20.99
CA VAL A 89 7.11 0.79 20.40
C VAL A 89 6.02 0.66 21.46
N ILE A 90 4.80 1.06 21.10
CA ILE A 90 3.63 0.86 21.95
C ILE A 90 2.77 -0.19 21.23
N THR A 91 2.53 -1.31 21.94
CA THR A 91 1.66 -2.39 21.47
C THR A 91 0.32 -2.26 22.17
N GLU A 92 -0.72 -1.94 21.42
CA GLU A 92 -2.12 -1.95 21.86
C GLU A 92 -2.82 -3.17 21.26
N PRO A 93 -3.98 -3.61 21.82
CA PRO A 93 -4.70 -4.77 21.29
C PRO A 93 -5.12 -4.65 19.82
N ALA A 94 -5.24 -3.43 19.31
CA ALA A 94 -5.69 -3.16 17.94
C ALA A 94 -4.55 -2.81 16.97
N ALA A 95 -3.41 -2.32 17.45
CA ALA A 95 -2.30 -1.87 16.61
C ALA A 95 -0.99 -1.76 17.38
N GLU A 96 0.11 -1.93 16.66
CA GLU A 96 1.45 -1.61 17.11
C GLU A 96 1.86 -0.25 16.53
N THR A 97 2.20 0.71 17.38
CA THR A 97 2.64 2.05 16.97
C THR A 97 4.09 2.29 17.34
N THR A 98 4.84 2.90 16.45
CA THR A 98 6.26 3.24 16.65
C THR A 98 6.40 4.75 16.84
N TRP A 99 6.96 5.14 17.97
CA TRP A 99 7.15 6.54 18.33
C TRP A 99 8.63 6.90 18.36
N GLN A 100 8.98 8.02 17.79
CA GLN A 100 10.27 8.65 18.00
C GLN A 100 10.17 9.57 19.21
N VAL A 101 10.86 9.22 20.29
CA VAL A 101 10.94 10.02 21.52
C VAL A 101 12.19 10.90 21.44
N THR A 102 12.01 12.19 21.59
CA THR A 102 13.11 13.17 21.59
C THR A 102 13.11 13.93 22.91
N ALA A 103 14.25 14.01 23.55
CA ALA A 103 14.44 14.80 24.76
C ALA A 103 15.46 15.94 24.52
N ARG A 104 15.10 17.15 24.94
CA ARG A 104 15.98 18.33 24.90
C ARG A 104 15.97 19.04 26.24
N ALA A 105 17.15 19.48 26.67
CA ALA A 105 17.27 20.37 27.81
C ALA A 105 16.72 21.76 27.48
N LEU A 106 16.04 22.39 28.42
CA LEU A 106 15.62 23.78 28.31
C LEU A 106 16.82 24.69 28.57
N PRO A 107 16.95 25.79 27.81
CA PRO A 107 18.07 26.71 27.96
C PRO A 107 18.04 27.39 29.36
N PRO A 108 19.21 27.75 29.93
CA PRO A 108 19.30 28.55 31.14
C PRO A 108 18.52 29.87 30.97
N GLY A 109 17.69 30.22 31.93
CA GLY A 109 16.86 31.44 31.85
C GLY A 109 15.43 31.22 31.36
N ALA A 110 15.06 30.01 30.95
CA ALA A 110 13.67 29.69 30.60
C ALA A 110 12.69 29.69 31.78
N GLY A 111 13.16 30.00 33.00
CA GLY A 111 12.35 29.97 34.22
C GLY A 111 12.00 28.57 34.75
N PHE A 112 12.41 27.53 34.02
CA PHE A 112 12.26 26.13 34.40
C PHE A 112 13.48 25.34 33.94
N ALA A 113 14.11 24.61 34.88
CA ALA A 113 15.24 23.74 34.56
C ALA A 113 14.79 22.28 34.43
N GLY A 114 14.86 21.76 33.24
CA GLY A 114 14.38 20.42 32.96
C GLY A 114 14.52 20.01 31.49
N LEU A 115 13.81 18.96 31.13
CA LEU A 115 13.75 18.42 29.77
C LEU A 115 12.36 18.66 29.17
N VAL A 116 12.32 18.99 27.89
CA VAL A 116 11.15 18.82 27.05
C VAL A 116 11.28 17.47 26.33
N ILE A 117 10.28 16.63 26.47
CA ILE A 117 10.19 15.36 25.78
C ILE A 117 9.03 15.46 24.80
N SER A 118 9.28 15.23 23.52
CA SER A 118 8.27 15.14 22.47
C SER A 118 8.25 13.74 21.90
N LEU A 119 7.05 13.27 21.55
CA LEU A 119 6.85 11.99 20.90
C LEU A 119 6.22 12.24 19.54
N HIS A 120 6.83 11.67 18.51
CA HIS A 120 6.33 11.76 17.12
C HIS A 120 6.00 10.37 16.61
N ASP A 121 4.77 10.15 16.15
CA ASP A 121 4.36 8.87 15.57
C ASP A 121 5.04 8.69 14.21
N ILE A 122 5.93 7.70 14.13
CA ILE A 122 6.66 7.34 12.93
C ILE A 122 6.19 6.02 12.30
N SER A 123 5.07 5.47 12.78
CA SER A 123 4.56 4.15 12.33
C SER A 123 4.41 4.07 10.82
N HIS A 124 3.79 5.08 10.21
CA HIS A 124 3.61 5.12 8.76
C HIS A 124 4.94 5.20 7.99
N ARG A 125 5.90 5.97 8.51
CA ARG A 125 7.21 6.11 7.89
C ARG A 125 8.02 4.81 8.02
N GLU A 126 8.04 4.20 9.19
CA GLU A 126 8.73 2.92 9.43
C GLU A 126 8.10 1.79 8.59
N ALA A 127 6.77 1.72 8.51
CA ALA A 127 6.09 0.76 7.64
C ALA A 127 6.45 0.95 6.16
N ALA A 128 6.50 2.19 5.68
CA ALA A 128 6.90 2.49 4.30
C ALA A 128 8.38 2.14 4.04
N GLU A 129 9.28 2.45 4.98
CA GLU A 129 10.70 2.09 4.88
C GLU A 129 10.93 0.57 4.94
N ALA A 130 10.19 -0.15 5.80
CA ALA A 130 10.22 -1.60 5.87
C ALA A 130 9.73 -2.21 4.54
N GLN A 131 8.59 -1.74 4.04
CA GLN A 131 8.02 -2.20 2.78
C GLN A 131 8.97 -1.97 1.59
N ARG A 132 9.72 -0.84 1.58
CA ARG A 132 10.73 -0.56 0.57
C ARG A 132 11.94 -1.50 0.67
N ARG A 133 12.41 -1.80 1.89
CA ARG A 133 13.51 -2.77 2.11
C ARG A 133 13.12 -4.16 1.64
N ASP A 134 11.93 -4.61 2.02
CA ASP A 134 11.39 -5.92 1.63
C ASP A 134 11.20 -6.01 0.11
N PHE A 135 10.76 -4.93 -0.52
CA PHE A 135 10.66 -4.85 -1.99
C PHE A 135 12.01 -5.09 -2.67
N VAL A 136 13.08 -4.36 -2.26
CA VAL A 136 14.42 -4.51 -2.84
C VAL A 136 14.97 -5.92 -2.61
N ALA A 137 14.78 -6.48 -1.41
CA ALA A 137 15.20 -7.84 -1.09
C ALA A 137 14.48 -8.87 -1.98
N ASN A 138 13.15 -8.76 -2.11
CA ASN A 138 12.34 -9.66 -2.92
C ASN A 138 12.70 -9.58 -4.41
N VAL A 139 12.90 -8.36 -4.97
CA VAL A 139 13.37 -8.17 -6.35
C VAL A 139 14.70 -8.91 -6.56
N SER A 140 15.64 -8.74 -5.63
CA SER A 140 16.95 -9.39 -5.71
C SER A 140 16.84 -10.91 -5.69
N HIS A 141 15.95 -11.46 -4.89
CA HIS A 141 15.71 -12.91 -4.81
C HIS A 141 15.02 -13.44 -6.07
N GLU A 142 13.98 -12.75 -6.58
CA GLU A 142 13.23 -13.18 -7.77
C GLU A 142 14.06 -13.05 -9.06
N LEU A 143 15.07 -12.19 -9.11
CA LEU A 143 16.04 -12.12 -10.22
C LEU A 143 17.17 -13.12 -10.10
N ARG A 144 17.65 -13.41 -8.87
CA ARG A 144 18.77 -14.33 -8.66
C ARG A 144 18.43 -15.77 -9.03
N SER A 145 17.22 -16.23 -8.69
CA SER A 145 16.78 -17.62 -8.94
C SER A 145 16.85 -18.00 -10.42
N PRO A 146 16.17 -17.30 -11.36
CA PRO A 146 16.24 -17.63 -12.78
C PRO A 146 17.65 -17.46 -13.35
N LEU A 147 18.42 -16.47 -12.89
CA LEU A 147 19.79 -16.25 -13.34
C LEU A 147 20.67 -17.46 -12.98
N THR A 148 20.52 -18.03 -11.78
CA THR A 148 21.25 -19.25 -11.37
C THR A 148 20.87 -20.44 -12.25
N VAL A 149 19.60 -20.59 -12.59
CA VAL A 149 19.10 -21.65 -13.50
C VAL A 149 19.71 -21.49 -14.89
N LEU A 150 19.66 -20.28 -15.46
CA LEU A 150 20.27 -19.98 -16.76
C LEU A 150 21.77 -20.29 -16.78
N THR A 151 22.52 -19.85 -15.76
CA THR A 151 23.97 -20.08 -15.66
C THR A 151 24.26 -21.57 -15.59
N GLY A 152 23.52 -22.35 -14.77
CA GLY A 152 23.72 -23.79 -14.65
C GLY A 152 23.44 -24.57 -15.96
N PHE A 153 22.40 -24.17 -16.71
CA PHE A 153 22.13 -24.76 -18.01
C PHE A 153 23.17 -24.40 -19.07
N ILE A 154 23.68 -23.16 -19.06
CA ILE A 154 24.80 -22.75 -19.95
C ILE A 154 26.03 -23.61 -19.65
N GLU A 155 26.43 -23.78 -18.39
CA GLU A 155 27.56 -24.64 -18.00
C GLU A 155 27.33 -26.09 -18.43
N THR A 156 26.13 -26.62 -18.26
CA THR A 156 25.75 -27.99 -18.66
C THR A 156 25.84 -28.18 -20.18
N LEU A 157 25.36 -27.18 -20.95
CA LEU A 157 25.43 -27.20 -22.41
C LEU A 157 26.88 -27.07 -22.95
N GLN A 158 27.76 -26.35 -22.22
CA GLN A 158 29.18 -26.26 -22.54
C GLN A 158 29.95 -27.53 -22.19
N GLY A 159 29.43 -28.35 -21.27
CA GLY A 159 30.08 -29.56 -20.73
C GLY A 159 29.38 -30.85 -21.11
N ALA A 160 28.66 -31.43 -20.15
CA ALA A 160 28.11 -32.78 -20.22
C ALA A 160 27.06 -33.00 -21.35
N ALA A 161 26.23 -31.98 -21.62
CA ALA A 161 25.21 -32.04 -22.66
C ALA A 161 25.63 -31.51 -24.04
N ALA A 162 26.89 -31.15 -24.24
CA ALA A 162 27.37 -30.54 -25.48
C ALA A 162 27.09 -31.37 -26.74
N ARG A 163 27.00 -32.70 -26.61
CA ARG A 163 26.80 -33.65 -27.71
C ARG A 163 25.40 -34.30 -27.69
N ASP A 164 24.56 -34.01 -26.73
CA ASP A 164 23.20 -34.57 -26.62
C ASP A 164 22.20 -33.52 -27.17
N GLU A 165 21.71 -33.80 -28.41
CA GLU A 165 20.81 -32.91 -29.12
C GLU A 165 19.45 -32.77 -28.41
N HIS A 166 18.95 -33.87 -27.78
CA HIS A 166 17.65 -33.82 -27.08
C HIS A 166 17.75 -33.00 -25.79
N ALA A 167 18.75 -33.26 -24.96
CA ALA A 167 19.01 -32.49 -23.76
C ALA A 167 19.29 -31.01 -24.08
N ARG A 168 19.98 -30.73 -25.20
CA ARG A 168 20.23 -29.37 -25.65
C ARG A 168 18.95 -28.62 -25.94
N GLN A 169 18.02 -29.24 -26.68
CA GLN A 169 16.75 -28.60 -27.01
C GLN A 169 15.90 -28.34 -25.75
N GLU A 170 15.81 -29.33 -24.87
CA GLU A 170 15.08 -29.21 -23.61
C GLU A 170 15.63 -28.06 -22.74
N PHE A 171 16.97 -27.97 -22.59
CA PHE A 171 17.57 -26.91 -21.79
C PHE A 171 17.39 -25.53 -22.43
N LEU A 172 17.45 -25.42 -23.75
CA LEU A 172 17.17 -24.16 -24.45
C LEU A 172 15.72 -23.72 -24.25
N ASP A 173 14.76 -24.63 -24.27
CA ASP A 173 13.36 -24.33 -24.02
C ASP A 173 13.11 -23.85 -22.56
N ILE A 174 13.81 -24.46 -21.59
CA ILE A 174 13.76 -24.01 -20.19
C ILE A 174 14.37 -22.61 -20.07
N MET A 175 15.53 -22.40 -20.67
CA MET A 175 16.21 -21.09 -20.66
C MET A 175 15.37 -19.99 -21.31
N ALA A 176 14.68 -20.29 -22.42
CA ALA A 176 13.78 -19.35 -23.07
C ALA A 176 12.64 -18.94 -22.13
N ARG A 177 11.97 -19.90 -21.49
CA ARG A 177 10.90 -19.62 -20.51
C ARG A 177 11.39 -18.77 -19.33
N GLU A 178 12.60 -19.06 -18.79
CA GLU A 178 13.13 -18.27 -17.68
C GLU A 178 13.52 -16.84 -18.12
N ALA A 179 14.01 -16.66 -19.33
CA ALA A 179 14.30 -15.34 -19.90
C ALA A 179 13.00 -14.51 -20.12
N GLU A 180 11.96 -15.15 -20.65
CA GLU A 180 10.63 -14.52 -20.79
C GLU A 180 10.07 -14.10 -19.43
N ARG A 181 10.15 -14.99 -18.43
CA ARG A 181 9.73 -14.70 -17.05
C ARG A 181 10.48 -13.51 -16.46
N MET A 182 11.81 -13.42 -16.66
CA MET A 182 12.61 -12.27 -16.19
C MET A 182 12.18 -10.98 -16.90
N THR A 183 11.91 -11.05 -18.20
CA THR A 183 11.41 -9.90 -18.96
C THR A 183 10.09 -9.40 -18.42
N GLY A 184 9.14 -10.29 -18.15
CA GLY A 184 7.86 -9.97 -17.52
C GLY A 184 8.04 -9.33 -16.14
N LEU A 185 8.93 -9.88 -15.30
CA LEU A 185 9.23 -9.30 -13.98
C LEU A 185 9.78 -7.88 -14.09
N VAL A 186 10.69 -7.61 -15.03
CA VAL A 186 11.24 -6.27 -15.25
C VAL A 186 10.15 -5.30 -15.72
N GLN A 187 9.26 -5.74 -16.63
CA GLN A 187 8.14 -4.94 -17.10
C GLN A 187 7.16 -4.60 -15.97
N ASP A 188 6.82 -5.57 -15.11
CA ASP A 188 5.98 -5.36 -13.94
C ASP A 188 6.60 -4.36 -12.95
N LEU A 189 7.93 -4.44 -12.71
CA LEU A 189 8.66 -3.51 -11.85
C LEU A 189 8.63 -2.08 -12.39
N LEU A 190 8.87 -1.92 -13.69
CA LEU A 190 8.82 -0.62 -14.36
C LEU A 190 7.41 -0.03 -14.34
N SER A 191 6.40 -0.85 -14.59
CA SER A 191 5.00 -0.45 -14.53
C SER A 191 4.60 -0.02 -13.11
N LEU A 192 4.92 -0.82 -12.09
CA LEU A 192 4.65 -0.49 -10.70
C LEU A 192 5.33 0.84 -10.31
N SER A 193 6.60 1.02 -10.66
CA SER A 193 7.35 2.26 -10.39
C SER A 193 6.70 3.49 -11.03
N ARG A 194 6.23 3.39 -12.28
CA ARG A 194 5.53 4.49 -12.98
C ARG A 194 4.20 4.83 -12.33
N VAL A 195 3.42 3.81 -11.96
CA VAL A 195 2.11 4.01 -11.33
C VAL A 195 2.26 4.63 -9.94
N GLU A 196 3.22 4.17 -9.13
CA GLU A 196 3.51 4.76 -7.82
C GLU A 196 3.96 6.22 -7.91
N ALA A 197 4.84 6.55 -8.85
CA ALA A 197 5.30 7.93 -9.06
C ALA A 197 4.15 8.88 -9.45
N SER A 198 3.12 8.37 -10.11
CA SER A 198 1.98 9.16 -10.61
C SER A 198 0.68 8.94 -9.82
N GLU A 199 0.68 8.19 -8.71
CA GLU A 199 -0.52 7.81 -7.96
C GLU A 199 -1.36 9.00 -7.48
N ARG A 200 -0.72 10.15 -7.21
CA ARG A 200 -1.40 11.38 -6.78
C ARG A 200 -2.09 12.14 -7.89
N ILE A 201 -1.76 11.86 -9.15
CA ILE A 201 -2.30 12.57 -10.32
C ILE A 201 -3.40 11.70 -10.93
N ARG A 202 -4.66 12.09 -10.71
CA ARG A 202 -5.82 11.40 -11.27
C ARG A 202 -5.89 11.59 -12.78
N PRO A 203 -5.99 10.52 -13.58
CA PRO A 203 -6.30 10.62 -15.01
C PRO A 203 -7.72 11.17 -15.23
N ARG A 204 -7.93 11.91 -16.32
CA ARG A 204 -9.20 12.59 -16.60
C ARG A 204 -9.75 12.32 -17.99
N ASP A 205 -9.00 11.65 -18.84
CA ASP A 205 -9.42 11.37 -20.21
C ASP A 205 -10.62 10.41 -20.20
N PRO A 206 -11.63 10.62 -21.05
CA PRO A 206 -12.78 9.74 -21.12
C PRO A 206 -12.36 8.39 -21.72
N VAL A 207 -12.59 7.31 -21.01
CA VAL A 207 -12.30 5.94 -21.45
C VAL A 207 -13.60 5.16 -21.57
N ALA A 208 -13.77 4.47 -22.70
CA ALA A 208 -14.84 3.53 -22.94
C ALA A 208 -14.43 2.14 -22.42
N MET A 209 -15.17 1.59 -21.46
CA MET A 209 -14.80 0.34 -20.81
C MET A 209 -14.98 -0.88 -21.71
N ASP A 210 -15.91 -0.86 -22.63
CA ASP A 210 -16.10 -1.92 -23.62
C ASP A 210 -14.88 -2.07 -24.53
N ASP A 211 -14.27 -0.96 -24.98
CA ASP A 211 -13.03 -0.98 -25.77
C ASP A 211 -11.87 -1.59 -24.98
N VAL A 212 -11.70 -1.19 -23.70
CA VAL A 212 -10.69 -1.75 -22.79
C VAL A 212 -10.86 -3.26 -22.66
N LEU A 213 -12.07 -3.73 -22.36
CA LEU A 213 -12.32 -5.16 -22.14
C LEU A 213 -12.16 -5.96 -23.45
N ARG A 214 -12.65 -5.47 -24.58
CA ARG A 214 -12.48 -6.12 -25.88
C ARG A 214 -11.01 -6.22 -26.29
N ALA A 215 -10.23 -5.15 -26.13
CA ALA A 215 -8.79 -5.14 -26.40
C ALA A 215 -8.06 -6.18 -25.52
N THR A 216 -8.39 -6.20 -24.25
CA THR A 216 -7.78 -7.16 -23.30
C THR A 216 -8.12 -8.61 -23.63
N ILE A 217 -9.40 -8.90 -23.93
CA ILE A 217 -9.86 -10.23 -24.31
C ILE A 217 -9.17 -10.68 -25.60
N ALA A 218 -9.07 -9.80 -26.61
CA ALA A 218 -8.41 -10.12 -27.87
C ALA A 218 -6.93 -10.46 -27.69
N ALA A 219 -6.22 -9.74 -26.78
CA ALA A 219 -4.82 -10.00 -26.48
C ALA A 219 -4.60 -11.35 -25.79
N LEU A 220 -5.52 -11.77 -24.90
CA LEU A 220 -5.42 -13.02 -24.14
C LEU A 220 -6.14 -14.20 -24.79
N ARG A 221 -6.81 -14.00 -25.92
CA ARG A 221 -7.59 -15.05 -26.60
C ARG A 221 -6.79 -16.33 -26.87
N PRO A 222 -5.54 -16.26 -27.39
CA PRO A 222 -4.74 -17.47 -27.60
C PRO A 222 -4.47 -18.27 -26.32
N GLN A 223 -4.28 -17.58 -25.19
CA GLN A 223 -4.04 -18.22 -23.91
C GLN A 223 -5.32 -18.84 -23.34
N ILE A 224 -6.46 -18.17 -23.46
CA ILE A 224 -7.77 -18.65 -23.03
C ILE A 224 -8.15 -19.91 -23.82
N ASP A 225 -8.01 -19.88 -25.15
CA ASP A 225 -8.31 -20.99 -26.03
C ASP A 225 -7.33 -22.18 -25.80
N GLY A 226 -6.03 -21.87 -25.60
CA GLY A 226 -5.00 -22.87 -25.28
C GLY A 226 -5.21 -23.55 -23.92
N ALA A 227 -5.83 -22.88 -22.96
CA ALA A 227 -6.22 -23.44 -21.68
C ALA A 227 -7.59 -24.18 -21.73
N GLY A 228 -8.30 -24.14 -22.87
CA GLY A 228 -9.62 -24.76 -23.02
C GLY A 228 -10.73 -24.07 -22.21
N LEU A 229 -10.58 -22.78 -21.91
CA LEU A 229 -11.52 -22.04 -21.07
C LEU A 229 -12.61 -21.37 -21.93
N ALA A 230 -13.87 -21.46 -21.49
CA ALA A 230 -14.94 -20.65 -22.02
C ALA A 230 -14.90 -19.26 -21.39
N LEU A 231 -15.12 -18.20 -22.19
CA LEU A 231 -15.21 -16.84 -21.70
C LEU A 231 -16.56 -16.25 -22.04
N ASP A 232 -17.28 -15.79 -21.00
CA ASP A 232 -18.55 -15.10 -21.13
C ASP A 232 -18.40 -13.63 -20.75
N LEU A 233 -18.82 -12.75 -21.66
CA LEU A 233 -18.79 -11.29 -21.47
C LEU A 233 -20.22 -10.74 -21.45
N THR A 234 -20.64 -10.19 -20.33
CA THR A 234 -21.95 -9.53 -20.17
C THR A 234 -21.75 -8.02 -20.01
N LEU A 235 -22.15 -7.26 -21.04
CA LEU A 235 -22.09 -5.79 -21.07
C LEU A 235 -23.51 -5.21 -21.20
N PRO A 236 -23.86 -4.14 -20.47
CA PRO A 236 -25.03 -3.31 -20.80
C PRO A 236 -24.83 -2.58 -22.12
N ASP A 237 -25.94 -2.29 -22.82
CA ASP A 237 -25.92 -1.60 -24.11
C ASP A 237 -25.40 -0.15 -24.01
N ASP A 238 -25.58 0.50 -22.86
CA ASP A 238 -25.23 1.90 -22.65
C ASP A 238 -24.28 2.01 -21.42
N LEU A 239 -22.98 2.09 -21.69
CA LEU A 239 -21.96 2.22 -20.68
C LEU A 239 -21.48 3.67 -20.56
N PRO A 240 -21.48 4.25 -19.35
CA PRO A 240 -20.89 5.56 -19.12
C PRO A 240 -19.36 5.52 -19.32
N SER A 241 -18.79 6.62 -19.83
CA SER A 241 -17.35 6.78 -19.88
C SER A 241 -16.76 6.94 -18.46
N ILE A 242 -15.53 6.50 -18.30
CA ILE A 242 -14.78 6.58 -17.06
C ILE A 242 -13.65 7.59 -17.24
N PRO A 243 -13.47 8.56 -16.32
CA PRO A 243 -12.26 9.40 -16.33
C PRO A 243 -11.06 8.53 -15.95
N GLY A 244 -10.18 8.26 -16.92
CA GLY A 244 -9.13 7.26 -16.75
C GLY A 244 -7.95 7.39 -17.71
N ASP A 245 -7.04 6.45 -17.59
CA ASP A 245 -5.92 6.18 -18.47
C ASP A 245 -6.19 4.82 -19.13
N HIS A 246 -6.42 4.84 -20.43
CA HIS A 246 -6.81 3.65 -21.20
C HIS A 246 -5.80 2.51 -21.03
N ASP A 247 -4.51 2.78 -21.16
CA ASP A 247 -3.48 1.74 -21.13
C ASP A 247 -3.35 1.12 -19.74
N GLN A 248 -3.50 1.93 -18.69
CA GLN A 248 -3.53 1.43 -17.34
C GLN A 248 -4.76 0.57 -17.05
N LEU A 249 -5.93 0.94 -17.55
CA LEU A 249 -7.14 0.13 -17.40
C LEU A 249 -7.02 -1.18 -18.18
N VAL A 250 -6.45 -1.18 -19.39
CA VAL A 250 -6.09 -2.41 -20.11
C VAL A 250 -5.17 -3.27 -19.27
N GLN A 251 -4.15 -2.70 -18.62
CA GLN A 251 -3.24 -3.44 -17.74
C GLN A 251 -3.96 -4.04 -16.53
N VAL A 252 -4.92 -3.32 -15.92
CA VAL A 252 -5.74 -3.87 -14.83
C VAL A 252 -6.45 -5.14 -15.26
N PHE A 253 -7.20 -5.08 -16.38
CA PHE A 253 -7.99 -6.23 -16.80
C PHE A 253 -7.13 -7.33 -17.40
N HIS A 254 -6.00 -6.99 -18.02
CA HIS A 254 -5.00 -7.99 -18.45
C HIS A 254 -4.51 -8.81 -17.25
N ASN A 255 -4.07 -8.16 -16.16
CA ASN A 255 -3.60 -8.86 -14.97
C ASN A 255 -4.70 -9.72 -14.31
N LEU A 256 -5.95 -9.23 -14.26
CA LEU A 256 -7.05 -9.98 -13.69
C LEU A 256 -7.45 -11.19 -14.55
N LEU A 257 -7.51 -11.01 -15.86
CA LEU A 257 -7.83 -12.10 -16.80
C LEU A 257 -6.70 -13.13 -16.88
N GLU A 258 -5.45 -12.69 -16.91
CA GLU A 258 -4.30 -13.60 -16.86
C GLU A 258 -4.31 -14.45 -15.58
N ASN A 259 -4.65 -13.86 -14.44
CA ASN A 259 -4.85 -14.61 -13.20
C ASN A 259 -6.01 -15.62 -13.33
N ALA A 260 -7.13 -15.22 -13.91
CA ALA A 260 -8.26 -16.11 -14.13
C ALA A 260 -7.91 -17.28 -15.07
N VAL A 261 -7.09 -17.07 -16.09
CA VAL A 261 -6.58 -18.15 -16.97
C VAL A 261 -5.65 -19.08 -16.19
N LYS A 262 -4.72 -18.53 -15.40
CA LYS A 262 -3.74 -19.33 -14.63
C LYS A 262 -4.36 -20.16 -13.53
N TYR A 263 -5.35 -19.64 -12.83
CA TYR A 263 -5.90 -20.26 -11.62
C TYR A 263 -7.32 -20.79 -11.79
N GLY A 264 -8.04 -20.37 -12.84
CA GLY A 264 -9.41 -20.76 -13.13
C GLY A 264 -9.57 -22.07 -13.90
N GLY A 265 -8.45 -22.75 -14.27
CA GLY A 265 -8.45 -23.91 -15.16
C GLY A 265 -9.36 -25.06 -14.73
N ALA A 266 -9.51 -25.33 -13.43
CA ALA A 266 -10.37 -26.38 -12.91
C ALA A 266 -11.87 -26.17 -13.22
N GLY A 267 -12.33 -24.93 -13.34
CA GLY A 267 -13.73 -24.56 -13.57
C GLY A 267 -14.14 -24.46 -15.05
N GLY A 268 -13.17 -24.46 -15.97
CA GLY A 268 -13.41 -24.43 -17.42
C GLY A 268 -14.04 -23.15 -17.96
N ARG A 269 -14.25 -22.11 -17.13
CA ARG A 269 -14.99 -20.90 -17.51
C ARG A 269 -14.48 -19.66 -16.78
N ILE A 270 -14.53 -18.52 -17.48
CA ILE A 270 -14.28 -17.17 -16.96
C ILE A 270 -15.49 -16.28 -17.29
N ASP A 271 -16.05 -15.60 -16.30
CA ASP A 271 -17.16 -14.68 -16.47
C ASP A 271 -16.70 -13.23 -16.26
N ILE A 272 -16.99 -12.37 -17.20
CA ILE A 272 -16.80 -10.92 -17.07
C ILE A 272 -18.17 -10.26 -17.10
N SER A 273 -18.50 -9.48 -16.08
CA SER A 273 -19.76 -8.73 -16.06
C SER A 273 -19.52 -7.27 -15.69
N VAL A 274 -20.24 -6.39 -16.37
CA VAL A 274 -20.20 -4.95 -16.11
C VAL A 274 -21.56 -4.47 -15.66
N ARG A 275 -21.59 -3.66 -14.61
CA ARG A 275 -22.84 -3.07 -14.09
C ARG A 275 -22.61 -1.64 -13.62
N VAL A 276 -23.57 -0.76 -13.88
CA VAL A 276 -23.59 0.61 -13.36
C VAL A 276 -24.36 0.62 -12.05
N LEU A 277 -23.72 1.08 -10.97
CA LEU A 277 -24.31 1.26 -9.66
C LEU A 277 -24.56 2.75 -9.42
N ARG A 278 -25.74 3.12 -8.94
CA ARG A 278 -26.08 4.52 -8.62
C ARG A 278 -25.29 5.08 -7.44
N ALA A 279 -24.94 4.23 -6.49
CA ALA A 279 -24.14 4.56 -5.33
C ALA A 279 -23.38 3.33 -4.83
N CYS A 280 -22.20 3.55 -4.27
CA CYS A 280 -21.40 2.53 -3.59
C CYS A 280 -20.79 3.15 -2.33
N SER A 281 -20.82 2.43 -1.21
CA SER A 281 -20.24 2.92 0.05
C SER A 281 -18.77 3.30 -0.13
N GLY A 282 -18.43 4.54 0.25
CA GLY A 282 -17.07 5.09 0.20
C GLY A 282 -16.58 5.50 -1.19
N LEU A 283 -17.47 5.58 -2.21
CA LEU A 283 -17.21 6.21 -3.49
C LEU A 283 -18.34 7.22 -3.77
N GLU A 284 -17.95 8.39 -4.31
CA GLU A 284 -18.89 9.46 -4.63
C GLU A 284 -19.49 9.26 -6.03
N GLY A 285 -20.80 9.44 -6.14
CA GLY A 285 -21.52 9.39 -7.42
C GLY A 285 -21.75 7.98 -7.97
N PRO A 286 -22.13 7.89 -9.27
CA PRO A 286 -22.30 6.62 -9.95
C PRO A 286 -20.97 5.89 -10.15
N VAL A 287 -21.02 4.56 -10.08
CA VAL A 287 -19.84 3.69 -10.11
C VAL A 287 -20.04 2.60 -11.15
N LEU A 288 -19.08 2.43 -12.01
CA LEU A 288 -19.00 1.26 -12.87
C LEU A 288 -18.32 0.12 -12.11
N ARG A 289 -19.00 -1.01 -11.97
CA ARG A 289 -18.46 -2.24 -11.43
C ARG A 289 -18.15 -3.19 -12.55
N VAL A 290 -16.89 -3.60 -12.67
CA VAL A 290 -16.44 -4.67 -13.54
C VAL A 290 -16.03 -5.85 -12.68
N SER A 291 -16.64 -7.00 -12.88
CA SER A 291 -16.34 -8.23 -12.13
C SER A 291 -15.72 -9.24 -13.07
N VAL A 292 -14.57 -9.79 -12.70
CA VAL A 292 -13.91 -10.93 -13.35
C VAL A 292 -14.01 -12.09 -12.39
N THR A 293 -14.70 -13.15 -12.80
CA THR A 293 -14.93 -14.36 -11.99
C THR A 293 -14.29 -15.55 -12.66
N ASP A 294 -13.42 -16.23 -11.95
CA ASP A 294 -12.96 -17.58 -12.27
C ASP A 294 -13.69 -18.62 -11.43
N HIS A 295 -13.79 -19.83 -11.92
CA HIS A 295 -14.41 -20.96 -11.23
C HIS A 295 -13.37 -22.02 -10.85
N GLY A 296 -12.16 -21.58 -10.51
CA GLY A 296 -11.05 -22.44 -10.10
C GLY A 296 -11.10 -22.89 -8.64
N ASP A 297 -9.94 -23.25 -8.11
CA ASP A 297 -9.80 -23.79 -6.74
C ASP A 297 -10.12 -22.73 -5.64
N GLY A 298 -10.20 -21.44 -6.01
CA GLY A 298 -10.38 -20.36 -5.06
C GLY A 298 -9.17 -20.12 -4.13
N VAL A 299 -9.33 -19.22 -3.18
CA VAL A 299 -8.29 -18.82 -2.22
C VAL A 299 -8.89 -18.81 -0.81
N ASP A 300 -8.14 -19.36 0.15
CA ASP A 300 -8.52 -19.30 1.57
C ASP A 300 -8.65 -17.83 2.03
N PRO A 301 -9.74 -17.47 2.75
CA PRO A 301 -9.98 -16.13 3.25
C PRO A 301 -8.83 -15.48 4.01
N ILE A 302 -7.98 -16.26 4.68
CA ILE A 302 -6.81 -15.77 5.41
C ILE A 302 -5.78 -15.07 4.50
N HIS A 303 -5.73 -15.47 3.22
CA HIS A 303 -4.80 -14.92 2.24
C HIS A 303 -5.35 -13.69 1.51
N ILE A 304 -6.68 -13.50 1.47
CA ILE A 304 -7.33 -12.44 0.68
C ILE A 304 -6.77 -11.04 1.00
N PRO A 305 -6.60 -10.62 2.27
CA PRO A 305 -6.06 -9.30 2.59
C PRO A 305 -4.64 -9.06 2.04
N ARG A 306 -3.89 -10.14 1.86
CA ARG A 306 -2.48 -10.12 1.45
C ARG A 306 -2.27 -10.27 -0.05
N LEU A 307 -3.28 -10.68 -0.83
CA LEU A 307 -3.16 -10.92 -2.27
C LEU A 307 -2.67 -9.69 -3.07
N THR A 308 -2.89 -8.49 -2.54
CA THR A 308 -2.43 -7.24 -3.13
C THR A 308 -1.08 -6.74 -2.60
N GLU A 309 -0.44 -7.49 -1.69
CA GLU A 309 0.94 -7.21 -1.26
C GLU A 309 1.91 -7.58 -2.38
N ARG A 310 3.00 -6.81 -2.52
CA ARG A 310 4.03 -7.06 -3.55
C ARG A 310 4.73 -8.40 -3.29
N PHE A 311 4.89 -9.22 -4.33
CA PHE A 311 5.51 -10.55 -4.28
C PHE A 311 4.78 -11.58 -3.41
N TYR A 312 3.57 -11.26 -2.94
CA TYR A 312 2.80 -12.23 -2.18
C TYR A 312 2.22 -13.30 -3.09
N ARG A 313 2.31 -14.56 -2.64
CA ARG A 313 1.81 -15.75 -3.35
C ARG A 313 1.36 -16.76 -2.31
N VAL A 314 0.18 -17.35 -2.51
CA VAL A 314 -0.38 -18.37 -1.60
C VAL A 314 0.47 -19.65 -1.65
N ASP A 315 0.82 -20.10 -2.86
CA ASP A 315 1.72 -21.24 -3.09
C ASP A 315 2.88 -20.81 -3.99
N ARG A 316 4.08 -20.76 -3.42
CA ARG A 316 5.30 -20.35 -4.13
C ARG A 316 5.78 -21.36 -5.17
N ALA A 317 5.51 -22.67 -4.94
CA ALA A 317 5.96 -23.72 -5.85
C ALA A 317 5.06 -23.75 -7.10
N ARG A 318 3.77 -23.96 -6.93
CA ARG A 318 2.76 -24.00 -8.02
C ARG A 318 2.76 -22.72 -8.86
N SER A 319 2.89 -21.58 -8.20
CA SER A 319 2.88 -20.30 -8.92
C SER A 319 4.19 -20.03 -9.68
N ARG A 320 5.34 -20.64 -9.31
CA ARG A 320 6.58 -20.54 -10.09
C ARG A 320 6.46 -21.23 -11.43
N ASP A 321 5.87 -22.43 -11.46
CA ASP A 321 5.67 -23.19 -12.69
C ASP A 321 4.69 -22.48 -13.65
N GLN A 322 3.78 -21.67 -13.12
CA GLN A 322 2.82 -20.86 -13.89
C GLN A 322 3.30 -19.45 -14.23
N GLY A 323 4.58 -19.10 -13.95
CA GLY A 323 5.21 -17.84 -14.35
C GLY A 323 4.71 -16.58 -13.63
N GLY A 324 4.01 -16.72 -12.49
CA GLY A 324 3.50 -15.56 -11.73
C GLY A 324 4.63 -14.77 -11.05
N THR A 325 4.64 -13.45 -11.16
CA THR A 325 5.61 -12.53 -10.50
C THR A 325 5.21 -12.15 -9.08
N GLY A 326 3.91 -12.25 -8.74
CA GLY A 326 3.34 -11.74 -7.50
C GLY A 326 3.23 -10.20 -7.46
N LEU A 327 3.39 -9.54 -8.60
CA LEU A 327 3.25 -8.08 -8.73
C LEU A 327 1.93 -7.65 -9.38
N GLY A 328 1.30 -8.50 -10.18
CA GLY A 328 0.12 -8.15 -10.98
C GLY A 328 -1.03 -7.57 -10.15
N LEU A 329 -1.43 -8.19 -9.03
CA LEU A 329 -2.50 -7.66 -8.17
C LEU A 329 -2.08 -6.40 -7.40
N ALA A 330 -0.81 -6.22 -7.08
CA ALA A 330 -0.30 -4.97 -6.51
C ALA A 330 -0.41 -3.84 -7.55
N ILE A 331 -0.05 -4.09 -8.81
CA ILE A 331 -0.22 -3.14 -9.92
C ILE A 331 -1.70 -2.77 -10.09
N VAL A 332 -2.60 -3.78 -10.11
CA VAL A 332 -4.06 -3.56 -10.18
C VAL A 332 -4.52 -2.62 -9.06
N LYS A 333 -4.14 -2.88 -7.81
CA LYS A 333 -4.51 -2.04 -6.66
C LYS A 333 -4.03 -0.59 -6.82
N HIS A 334 -2.78 -0.37 -7.23
CA HIS A 334 -2.24 0.98 -7.40
C HIS A 334 -2.92 1.74 -8.54
N ILE A 335 -3.17 1.08 -9.68
CA ILE A 335 -3.90 1.69 -10.81
C ILE A 335 -5.33 2.04 -10.40
N VAL A 336 -6.04 1.12 -9.76
CA VAL A 336 -7.42 1.34 -9.29
C VAL A 336 -7.48 2.49 -8.28
N ASN A 337 -6.54 2.57 -7.34
CA ASN A 337 -6.43 3.68 -6.39
C ASN A 337 -6.18 5.02 -7.10
N ARG A 338 -5.28 5.06 -8.09
CA ARG A 338 -5.01 6.25 -8.91
C ARG A 338 -6.28 6.76 -9.62
N HIS A 339 -7.16 5.85 -10.04
CA HIS A 339 -8.46 6.15 -10.64
C HIS A 339 -9.55 6.47 -9.60
N ARG A 340 -9.19 6.58 -8.30
CA ARG A 340 -10.15 6.78 -7.20
C ARG A 340 -11.20 5.67 -7.11
N GLY A 341 -10.85 4.50 -7.61
CA GLY A 341 -11.67 3.30 -7.55
C GLY A 341 -11.38 2.45 -6.30
N ARG A 342 -11.97 1.26 -6.29
CA ARG A 342 -11.76 0.25 -5.26
C ARG A 342 -11.68 -1.14 -5.89
N LEU A 343 -10.70 -1.92 -5.47
CA LEU A 343 -10.62 -3.34 -5.75
C LEU A 343 -11.26 -4.12 -4.60
N VAL A 344 -12.20 -5.01 -4.91
CA VAL A 344 -12.80 -5.94 -3.94
C VAL A 344 -12.52 -7.35 -4.42
N ILE A 345 -12.00 -8.18 -3.53
CA ILE A 345 -11.68 -9.59 -3.82
C ILE A 345 -12.60 -10.46 -2.98
N ARG A 346 -13.31 -11.37 -3.62
CA ARG A 346 -14.10 -12.41 -2.96
C ARG A 346 -13.66 -13.75 -3.50
N SER A 347 -13.34 -14.65 -2.63
CA SER A 347 -12.94 -16.00 -2.99
C SER A 347 -13.36 -16.97 -1.90
N ASN A 348 -13.68 -18.16 -2.32
CA ASN A 348 -13.96 -19.27 -1.42
C ASN A 348 -13.36 -20.53 -2.05
N PRO A 349 -12.63 -21.34 -1.30
CA PRO A 349 -12.18 -22.63 -1.77
C PRO A 349 -13.36 -23.43 -2.39
N GLU A 350 -13.09 -24.10 -3.52
CA GLU A 350 -14.05 -24.91 -4.29
C GLU A 350 -15.06 -24.13 -5.18
N THR A 351 -15.19 -22.79 -5.05
CA THR A 351 -16.13 -22.01 -5.87
C THR A 351 -15.47 -21.01 -6.79
N GLY A 352 -14.13 -20.83 -6.65
CA GLY A 352 -13.36 -19.88 -7.44
C GLY A 352 -13.24 -18.50 -6.81
N SER A 353 -12.79 -17.53 -7.60
CA SER A 353 -12.53 -16.15 -7.15
C SER A 353 -13.24 -15.13 -8.02
N THR A 354 -13.68 -14.05 -7.40
CA THR A 354 -14.26 -12.89 -8.06
C THR A 354 -13.47 -11.64 -7.69
N PHE A 355 -12.95 -10.97 -8.70
CA PHE A 355 -12.26 -9.69 -8.58
C PHE A 355 -13.18 -8.59 -9.11
N GLU A 356 -13.64 -7.70 -8.22
CA GLU A 356 -14.52 -6.59 -8.58
C GLU A 356 -13.70 -5.28 -8.58
N VAL A 357 -13.67 -4.61 -9.73
CA VAL A 357 -13.09 -3.28 -9.90
C VAL A 357 -14.22 -2.27 -9.94
N LEU A 358 -14.24 -1.35 -8.99
CA LEU A 358 -15.22 -0.30 -8.83
C LEU A 358 -14.59 1.03 -9.23
N LEU A 359 -15.08 1.68 -10.29
CA LEU A 359 -14.52 2.93 -10.82
C LEU A 359 -15.61 4.01 -10.85
N PRO A 360 -15.34 5.23 -10.32
CA PRO A 360 -16.27 6.35 -10.49
C PRO A 360 -16.46 6.65 -11.98
N CYS A 361 -17.71 6.78 -12.40
CA CYS A 361 -18.05 7.08 -13.79
C CYS A 361 -18.85 8.39 -13.90
N THR A 362 -18.95 8.94 -15.11
CA THR A 362 -19.87 10.04 -15.39
C THR A 362 -21.30 9.54 -15.28
N ALA A 363 -22.22 10.38 -14.80
CA ALA A 363 -23.62 10.00 -14.79
C ALA A 363 -24.04 9.66 -16.24
N PRO A 364 -24.75 8.54 -16.48
CA PRO A 364 -25.33 8.27 -17.80
C PRO A 364 -26.18 9.47 -18.21
N ALA A 365 -26.08 9.87 -19.49
CA ALA A 365 -26.95 10.92 -20.02
C ALA A 365 -28.42 10.55 -19.72
N PRO A 366 -29.27 11.47 -19.30
CA PRO A 366 -30.68 11.18 -19.12
C PRO A 366 -31.20 10.63 -20.46
N PRO A 367 -32.12 9.62 -20.42
CA PRO A 367 -32.66 9.06 -21.64
C PRO A 367 -33.23 10.20 -22.49
N HIS A 368 -32.84 10.23 -23.76
CA HIS A 368 -33.36 11.21 -24.72
C HIS A 368 -34.87 11.01 -24.75
N ASP A 369 -35.59 11.97 -24.19
CA ASP A 369 -37.04 12.01 -24.30
C ASP A 369 -37.39 12.43 -25.76
N PRO A 370 -37.89 11.51 -26.61
CA PRO A 370 -38.17 11.85 -28.01
C PRO A 370 -39.36 12.81 -28.15
N GLY A 371 -39.91 13.31 -27.02
CA GLY A 371 -41.11 14.15 -26.96
C GLY A 371 -40.90 15.67 -26.99
N SER A 372 -39.65 16.21 -26.93
CA SER A 372 -39.44 17.66 -26.97
C SER A 372 -39.15 18.22 -28.38
N ALA A 373 -39.93 17.83 -29.35
CA ALA A 373 -39.98 18.59 -30.60
C ALA A 373 -40.73 19.90 -30.36
N THR A 374 -39.99 20.98 -30.21
CA THR A 374 -40.54 22.35 -30.19
C THR A 374 -41.34 22.59 -31.45
N PRO A 375 -42.64 22.97 -31.38
CA PRO A 375 -43.39 23.27 -32.61
C PRO A 375 -42.82 24.51 -33.28
N PRO A 376 -42.80 24.58 -34.61
CA PRO A 376 -42.28 25.75 -35.34
C PRO A 376 -43.20 26.95 -35.05
N SER A 377 -42.58 28.04 -34.62
CA SER A 377 -43.21 29.35 -34.49
C SER A 377 -43.68 29.84 -35.86
N ARG A 378 -44.98 30.16 -35.93
CA ARG A 378 -45.61 30.90 -37.01
C ARG A 378 -45.34 32.39 -36.87
#